data_2a28544cb9f3794460a2978ef8e99583
#
_entry.id   2a28544cb9f3794460a2978ef8e99583
#
_cell.length_a   1.000
_cell.length_b   1.000
_cell.length_c   1.000
_cell.angle_alpha   90.00
_cell.angle_beta   90.00
_cell.angle_gamma   90.00
#
_symmetry.space_group_name_H-M   'P 1'
#
loop_
_entity.id
_entity.type
_entity.pdbx_description
1 polymer ?
#
loop_
_entity_poly.entity_id
_entity_poly.type
_entity_poly.pdbx_seq_one_letter_code
_entity_poly.pdbx_strand_id
1 'polypeptide(L)'
;MMNQLNRRQLLAASSQAAGALLFTRAAFPGEEPRLNVEDSPRTVPAVPGTLSVPWRRRKKRGDEFVKVESTFKWHASNTAIIICDMWKEHPCKLAQMRAARMAPRMNEVVSLARDHGVLIIHAPSGGMKHYEDTPYRERMKKAMHFNPPQPIQSWCYHNPKREGKWPIVDDVKRGTSNVSGCDDPVPRPHKNHDRHQHPAIEIIGYDGISDNGQEIFNFLQQEERHNVVLMGVHTNMCVLGRPFGIRQQKYLGKNVVLCRDLTDALYDPRDKPHVSHARGLELIVEHIEKYWCPSIEGASLTKVIEGTAGP
;
A
#
# COMPACT_ATOMS: atom_id res chain seq x y z
N MET A 1 -11.48 74.64 -9.22
CA MET A 1 -11.79 74.24 -7.83
C MET A 1 -11.64 72.74 -7.69
N MET A 2 -10.50 72.32 -7.12
CA MET A 2 -10.16 70.91 -6.89
C MET A 2 -10.80 70.47 -5.58
N ASN A 3 -11.57 69.40 -5.60
CA ASN A 3 -12.08 68.80 -4.38
C ASN A 3 -11.31 67.51 -4.09
N GLN A 4 -10.54 67.49 -3.01
CA GLN A 4 -9.77 66.39 -2.50
C GLN A 4 -10.68 65.30 -1.99
N LEU A 5 -10.61 64.12 -2.54
CA LEU A 5 -11.24 62.92 -1.98
C LEU A 5 -10.33 62.29 -0.90
N ASN A 6 -10.91 62.08 0.25
CA ASN A 6 -10.32 61.73 1.53
C ASN A 6 -9.87 60.25 1.56
N ARG A 7 -8.66 60.00 2.10
CA ARG A 7 -7.94 58.70 2.20
C ARG A 7 -8.61 57.65 3.07
N ARG A 8 -9.83 57.80 3.51
CA ARG A 8 -10.50 56.89 4.46
C ARG A 8 -11.63 56.02 3.89
N GLN A 9 -11.83 56.01 2.57
CA GLN A 9 -12.91 55.21 1.94
C GLN A 9 -12.42 54.10 0.99
N LEU A 10 -11.15 53.70 1.10
CA LEU A 10 -10.55 52.65 0.28
C LEU A 10 -10.11 51.39 1.08
N LEU A 11 -10.81 51.13 2.22
CA LEU A 11 -10.56 49.96 3.06
C LEU A 11 -11.84 49.19 3.37
N ALA A 12 -12.61 48.86 2.35
CA ALA A 12 -13.71 47.91 2.52
C ALA A 12 -14.03 47.29 1.14
N ALA A 13 -13.36 46.24 0.75
CA ALA A 13 -13.81 45.13 -0.12
C ALA A 13 -12.58 44.40 -0.72
N SER A 14 -11.95 43.52 0.03
CA SER A 14 -11.22 42.38 -0.53
C SER A 14 -11.18 41.26 0.50
N SER A 15 -12.30 40.57 0.71
CA SER A 15 -12.30 39.21 1.22
C SER A 15 -11.80 38.28 0.11
N GLN A 16 -10.48 38.16 -0.01
CA GLN A 16 -9.87 37.11 -0.83
C GLN A 16 -10.00 35.79 -0.08
N ALA A 17 -10.79 34.89 -0.63
CA ALA A 17 -10.73 33.48 -0.33
C ALA A 17 -9.30 32.99 -0.64
N ALA A 18 -8.51 32.78 0.41
CA ALA A 18 -7.23 32.10 0.31
C ALA A 18 -7.52 30.61 0.06
N GLY A 19 -7.65 30.22 -1.20
CA GLY A 19 -7.54 28.84 -1.61
C GLY A 19 -6.11 28.40 -1.35
N ALA A 20 -5.91 27.57 -0.33
CA ALA A 20 -4.65 26.92 -0.07
C ALA A 20 -4.40 25.92 -1.22
N LEU A 21 -3.62 26.33 -2.22
CA LEU A 21 -2.99 25.46 -3.18
C LEU A 21 -1.95 24.62 -2.42
N LEU A 22 -2.34 23.42 -2.01
CA LEU A 22 -1.41 22.39 -1.54
C LEU A 22 -0.54 21.98 -2.73
N PHE A 23 0.59 22.68 -2.90
CA PHE A 23 1.67 22.18 -3.72
C PHE A 23 2.26 20.95 -3.01
N THR A 24 1.91 19.75 -3.47
CA THR A 24 2.65 18.55 -3.11
C THR A 24 4.08 18.71 -3.64
N ARG A 25 4.99 19.01 -2.74
CA ARG A 25 6.41 19.09 -3.04
C ARG A 25 6.87 17.67 -3.36
N ALA A 26 7.28 17.41 -4.59
CA ALA A 26 7.94 16.17 -4.95
C ALA A 26 9.17 16.00 -4.05
N ALA A 27 9.25 14.90 -3.29
CA ALA A 27 10.40 14.62 -2.46
C ALA A 27 11.64 14.37 -3.33
N PHE A 28 12.74 15.05 -3.03
CA PHE A 28 14.01 14.89 -3.72
C PHE A 28 14.72 13.62 -3.25
N PRO A 29 15.54 12.96 -4.11
CA PRO A 29 16.36 11.82 -3.69
C PRO A 29 17.29 12.22 -2.55
N GLY A 30 17.14 11.58 -1.37
CA GLY A 30 17.93 11.85 -0.16
C GLY A 30 17.15 12.43 1.02
N GLU A 31 15.89 12.82 0.83
CA GLU A 31 15.04 13.29 1.93
C GLU A 31 14.53 12.09 2.75
N GLU A 32 14.67 12.13 4.08
CA GLU A 32 14.04 11.15 4.98
C GLU A 32 12.52 11.32 4.97
N PRO A 33 11.74 10.23 5.21
CA PRO A 33 10.29 10.34 5.32
C PRO A 33 9.89 11.40 6.34
N ARG A 34 8.93 12.25 6.02
CA ARG A 34 8.42 13.21 6.98
C ARG A 34 7.66 12.45 8.06
N LEU A 35 8.22 12.45 9.26
CA LEU A 35 7.60 11.92 10.46
C LEU A 35 7.00 13.10 11.22
N ASN A 36 5.69 13.09 11.41
CA ASN A 36 5.08 13.94 12.42
C ASN A 36 5.31 13.26 13.77
N VAL A 37 6.18 13.82 14.60
CA VAL A 37 6.60 13.23 15.89
C VAL A 37 5.52 13.34 16.98
N GLU A 38 4.51 14.16 16.77
CA GLU A 38 3.40 14.27 17.73
C GLU A 38 2.40 13.11 17.57
N ASP A 39 1.98 12.52 18.69
CA ASP A 39 0.92 11.50 18.65
C ASP A 39 -0.40 12.16 18.24
N SER A 40 -0.94 11.73 17.12
CA SER A 40 -2.20 12.24 16.62
C SER A 40 -3.35 11.38 17.13
N PRO A 41 -4.42 11.99 17.67
CA PRO A 41 -5.63 11.26 17.99
C PRO A 41 -6.20 10.61 16.72
N ARG A 42 -7.04 9.59 16.89
CA ARG A 42 -7.77 8.99 15.76
C ARG A 42 -8.45 10.08 14.95
N THR A 43 -8.07 10.17 13.68
CA THR A 43 -8.55 11.25 12.82
C THR A 43 -10.04 11.05 12.52
N VAL A 44 -10.85 12.04 12.80
CA VAL A 44 -12.21 12.12 12.23
C VAL A 44 -12.02 12.39 10.74
N PRO A 45 -12.60 11.55 9.85
CA PRO A 45 -12.42 11.76 8.41
C PRO A 45 -12.93 13.13 7.99
N ALA A 46 -12.13 13.86 7.21
CA ALA A 46 -12.53 15.15 6.65
C ALA A 46 -13.75 14.99 5.72
N VAL A 47 -13.81 13.89 4.98
CA VAL A 47 -14.93 13.53 4.10
C VAL A 47 -15.28 12.06 4.31
N PRO A 48 -16.11 11.71 5.32
CA PRO A 48 -16.51 10.33 5.54
C PRO A 48 -17.46 9.83 4.44
N GLY A 49 -17.44 8.54 4.18
CA GLY A 49 -18.36 7.97 3.21
C GLY A 49 -18.03 6.54 2.79
N THR A 50 -18.71 6.12 1.74
CA THR A 50 -18.58 4.79 1.15
C THR A 50 -17.73 4.84 -0.11
N LEU A 51 -16.65 4.07 -0.13
CA LEU A 51 -15.84 3.82 -1.31
C LEU A 51 -16.62 2.95 -2.31
N SER A 52 -16.64 3.37 -3.56
CA SER A 52 -17.11 2.54 -4.67
C SER A 52 -15.91 1.87 -5.30
N VAL A 53 -15.72 0.57 -5.03
CA VAL A 53 -14.51 -0.17 -5.36
C VAL A 53 -14.76 -1.19 -6.47
N PRO A 54 -14.62 -0.79 -7.76
CA PRO A 54 -14.66 -1.73 -8.87
C PRO A 54 -13.52 -2.73 -8.75
N TRP A 55 -13.87 -4.01 -8.84
CA TRP A 55 -12.91 -5.08 -8.72
C TRP A 55 -13.00 -6.06 -9.89
N ARG A 56 -11.90 -6.73 -10.17
CA ARG A 56 -11.85 -7.86 -11.07
C ARG A 56 -11.28 -9.09 -10.38
N ARG A 57 -11.80 -10.25 -10.76
CA ARG A 57 -11.35 -11.56 -10.29
C ARG A 57 -11.47 -12.57 -11.43
N ARG A 58 -10.75 -13.67 -11.31
CA ARG A 58 -10.91 -14.83 -12.20
C ARG A 58 -11.63 -15.97 -11.45
N LYS A 59 -12.76 -16.40 -11.98
CA LYS A 59 -13.55 -17.52 -11.42
C LYS A 59 -13.51 -18.72 -12.37
N LYS A 60 -13.38 -19.91 -11.82
CA LYS A 60 -13.44 -21.16 -12.60
C LYS A 60 -14.85 -21.36 -13.15
N ARG A 61 -14.96 -21.62 -14.45
CA ARG A 61 -16.17 -22.03 -15.16
C ARG A 61 -15.81 -23.21 -16.07
N GLY A 62 -16.26 -24.43 -15.73
CA GLY A 62 -15.74 -25.64 -16.35
C GLY A 62 -14.24 -25.78 -16.06
N ASP A 63 -13.45 -25.96 -17.11
CA ASP A 63 -11.98 -26.09 -17.00
C ASP A 63 -11.22 -24.76 -17.14
N GLU A 64 -11.91 -23.67 -17.46
CA GLU A 64 -11.31 -22.37 -17.70
C GLU A 64 -11.53 -21.37 -16.55
N PHE A 65 -10.63 -20.39 -16.45
CA PHE A 65 -10.80 -19.24 -15.57
C PHE A 65 -11.24 -18.03 -16.39
N VAL A 66 -12.45 -17.55 -16.13
CA VAL A 66 -13.02 -16.36 -16.78
C VAL A 66 -12.88 -15.12 -15.90
N LYS A 67 -12.62 -13.98 -16.54
CA LYS A 67 -12.63 -12.68 -15.88
C LYS A 67 -14.05 -12.33 -15.44
N VAL A 68 -14.22 -11.94 -14.19
CA VAL A 68 -15.48 -11.45 -13.61
C VAL A 68 -15.19 -10.12 -12.95
N GLU A 69 -16.04 -9.15 -13.19
CA GLU A 69 -15.96 -7.80 -12.64
C GLU A 69 -17.26 -7.46 -11.89
N SER A 70 -17.15 -6.68 -10.83
CA SER A 70 -18.26 -6.13 -10.05
C SER A 70 -17.73 -4.99 -9.18
N THR A 71 -18.55 -4.48 -8.26
CA THR A 71 -18.17 -3.36 -7.40
C THR A 71 -18.52 -3.66 -5.96
N PHE A 72 -17.54 -3.46 -5.04
CA PHE A 72 -17.81 -3.41 -3.62
C PHE A 72 -18.27 -2.02 -3.21
N LYS A 73 -19.09 -1.97 -2.17
CA LYS A 73 -19.42 -0.77 -1.42
C LYS A 73 -18.79 -0.92 -0.03
N TRP A 74 -17.67 -0.25 0.19
CA TRP A 74 -16.92 -0.34 1.43
C TRP A 74 -16.94 0.97 2.18
N HIS A 75 -17.33 0.98 3.45
CA HIS A 75 -17.14 2.16 4.28
C HIS A 75 -15.64 2.41 4.45
N ALA A 76 -15.23 3.66 4.23
CA ALA A 76 -13.84 4.04 4.38
C ALA A 76 -13.35 3.78 5.82
N SER A 77 -14.23 4.02 6.82
CA SER A 77 -13.97 3.74 8.23
C SER A 77 -13.76 2.26 8.57
N ASN A 78 -14.17 1.31 7.73
CA ASN A 78 -13.97 -0.13 7.92
C ASN A 78 -12.86 -0.68 7.03
N THR A 79 -12.12 0.21 6.36
CA THR A 79 -11.09 -0.15 5.37
C THR A 79 -9.71 0.25 5.88
N ALA A 80 -8.72 -0.59 5.60
CA ALA A 80 -7.30 -0.29 5.81
C ALA A 80 -6.50 -0.54 4.53
N ILE A 81 -5.43 0.23 4.37
CA ILE A 81 -4.39 0.00 3.36
C ILE A 81 -3.12 -0.47 4.08
N ILE A 82 -2.53 -1.57 3.62
CA ILE A 82 -1.19 -2.02 4.05
C ILE A 82 -0.23 -1.78 2.90
N ILE A 83 0.78 -0.95 3.14
CA ILE A 83 1.85 -0.61 2.20
C ILE A 83 3.03 -1.53 2.49
N CYS A 84 3.23 -2.53 1.63
CA CYS A 84 4.23 -3.57 1.80
C CYS A 84 5.57 -3.19 1.18
N ASP A 85 6.63 -3.21 1.99
CA ASP A 85 8.05 -3.18 1.59
C ASP A 85 8.43 -2.11 0.54
N MET A 86 7.79 -0.93 0.58
CA MET A 86 8.16 0.22 -0.24
C MET A 86 9.41 0.90 0.33
N TRP A 87 10.55 0.20 0.27
CA TRP A 87 11.82 0.65 0.83
C TRP A 87 12.47 1.79 0.01
N LYS A 88 13.24 2.63 0.71
CA LYS A 88 14.09 3.67 0.11
C LYS A 88 15.13 3.07 -0.82
N GLU A 89 15.72 1.92 -0.45
CA GLU A 89 16.68 1.19 -1.27
C GLU A 89 16.28 -0.28 -1.44
N HIS A 90 16.64 -0.85 -2.57
CA HIS A 90 16.45 -2.27 -2.87
C HIS A 90 17.72 -2.86 -3.49
N PRO A 91 18.08 -4.12 -3.16
CA PRO A 91 19.28 -4.76 -3.71
C PRO A 91 19.23 -4.97 -5.24
N CYS A 92 18.06 -5.03 -5.86
CA CYS A 92 17.87 -5.00 -7.30
C CYS A 92 17.60 -3.56 -7.76
N LYS A 93 18.51 -3.00 -8.56
CA LYS A 93 18.43 -1.59 -9.00
C LYS A 93 17.18 -1.30 -9.84
N LEU A 94 16.85 -2.19 -10.79
CA LEU A 94 15.67 -1.98 -11.63
C LEU A 94 14.38 -2.09 -10.82
N ALA A 95 14.29 -3.00 -9.86
CA ALA A 95 13.16 -3.08 -8.93
C ALA A 95 13.05 -1.81 -8.07
N GLN A 96 14.18 -1.28 -7.55
CA GLN A 96 14.20 0.00 -6.84
C GLN A 96 13.67 1.15 -7.70
N MET A 97 14.11 1.23 -8.96
CA MET A 97 13.65 2.26 -9.88
C MET A 97 12.14 2.19 -10.16
N ARG A 98 11.59 0.96 -10.30
CA ARG A 98 10.14 0.78 -10.51
C ARG A 98 9.35 1.17 -9.26
N ALA A 99 9.80 0.74 -8.08
CA ALA A 99 9.19 1.15 -6.81
C ALA A 99 9.22 2.68 -6.61
N ALA A 100 10.37 3.31 -6.88
CA ALA A 100 10.51 4.77 -6.79
C ALA A 100 9.60 5.54 -7.75
N ARG A 101 9.37 5.02 -8.97
CA ARG A 101 8.43 5.63 -9.92
C ARG A 101 6.97 5.51 -9.47
N MET A 102 6.63 4.43 -8.77
CA MET A 102 5.29 4.17 -8.27
C MET A 102 4.98 4.97 -6.99
N ALA A 103 5.99 5.24 -6.15
CA ALA A 103 5.83 5.82 -4.83
C ALA A 103 5.06 7.17 -4.80
N PRO A 104 5.28 8.16 -5.70
CA PRO A 104 4.51 9.40 -5.69
C PRO A 104 3.01 9.17 -5.94
N ARG A 105 2.65 8.31 -6.90
CA ARG A 105 1.24 7.98 -7.16
C ARG A 105 0.62 7.20 -6.00
N MET A 106 1.39 6.32 -5.37
CA MET A 106 0.96 5.61 -4.17
C MET A 106 0.66 6.60 -3.04
N ASN A 107 1.53 7.58 -2.81
CA ASN A 107 1.30 8.61 -1.79
C ASN A 107 0.03 9.43 -2.06
N GLU A 108 -0.19 9.84 -3.31
CA GLU A 108 -1.41 10.55 -3.69
C GLU A 108 -2.68 9.76 -3.34
N VAL A 109 -2.72 8.47 -3.73
CA VAL A 109 -3.86 7.60 -3.43
C VAL A 109 -4.05 7.40 -1.93
N VAL A 110 -2.96 7.16 -1.20
CA VAL A 110 -2.97 6.93 0.25
C VAL A 110 -3.41 8.18 1.00
N SER A 111 -2.95 9.36 0.59
CA SER A 111 -3.33 10.63 1.21
C SER A 111 -4.82 10.90 1.06
N LEU A 112 -5.37 10.75 -0.15
CA LEU A 112 -6.81 10.90 -0.39
C LEU A 112 -7.65 9.86 0.37
N ALA A 113 -7.19 8.60 0.40
CA ALA A 113 -7.87 7.55 1.16
C ALA A 113 -7.88 7.86 2.67
N ARG A 114 -6.76 8.39 3.21
CA ARG A 114 -6.65 8.82 4.61
C ARG A 114 -7.65 9.93 4.95
N ASP A 115 -7.83 10.91 4.06
CA ASP A 115 -8.81 11.99 4.23
C ASP A 115 -10.26 11.47 4.33
N HIS A 116 -10.53 10.32 3.73
CA HIS A 116 -11.81 9.62 3.85
C HIS A 116 -11.93 8.73 5.09
N GLY A 117 -10.87 8.57 5.89
CA GLY A 117 -10.85 7.76 7.11
C GLY A 117 -10.40 6.31 6.91
N VAL A 118 -9.79 5.99 5.77
CA VAL A 118 -9.09 4.71 5.58
C VAL A 118 -7.86 4.68 6.49
N LEU A 119 -7.69 3.60 7.24
CA LEU A 119 -6.51 3.38 8.09
C LEU A 119 -5.29 3.04 7.23
N ILE A 120 -4.17 3.68 7.49
CA ILE A 120 -2.92 3.42 6.77
C ILE A 120 -1.92 2.71 7.68
N ILE A 121 -1.36 1.60 7.19
CA ILE A 121 -0.32 0.82 7.86
C ILE A 121 0.87 0.70 6.91
N HIS A 122 2.00 1.26 7.33
CA HIS A 122 3.28 1.13 6.63
C HIS A 122 4.01 -0.10 7.14
N ALA A 123 4.45 -0.97 6.24
CA ALA A 123 5.11 -2.22 6.60
C ALA A 123 6.45 -2.40 5.85
N PRO A 124 7.45 -1.51 6.08
CA PRO A 124 8.79 -1.64 5.51
C PRO A 124 9.59 -2.69 6.29
N SER A 125 9.41 -3.96 5.95
CA SER A 125 9.95 -5.10 6.73
C SER A 125 11.47 -5.05 6.91
N GLY A 126 11.87 -5.26 8.16
CA GLY A 126 13.27 -5.19 8.59
C GLY A 126 13.79 -3.75 8.77
N GLY A 127 12.92 -2.74 8.63
CA GLY A 127 13.23 -1.33 8.90
C GLY A 127 12.74 -0.82 10.26
N MET A 128 12.14 -1.67 11.10
CA MET A 128 11.41 -1.24 12.31
C MET A 128 12.24 -0.42 13.31
N LYS A 129 13.53 -0.72 13.46
CA LYS A 129 14.41 0.04 14.36
C LYS A 129 14.51 1.53 14.04
N HIS A 130 14.22 1.93 12.80
CA HIS A 130 14.23 3.34 12.39
C HIS A 130 13.01 4.13 12.93
N TYR A 131 11.99 3.41 13.41
CA TYR A 131 10.73 3.98 13.86
C TYR A 131 10.43 3.73 15.33
N GLU A 132 11.37 3.10 16.07
CA GLU A 132 11.14 2.54 17.40
C GLU A 132 10.57 3.58 18.39
N ASP A 133 11.03 4.83 18.34
CA ASP A 133 10.63 5.91 19.24
C ASP A 133 9.54 6.82 18.63
N THR A 134 8.86 6.37 17.57
CA THR A 134 7.81 7.16 16.92
C THR A 134 6.42 6.78 17.44
N PRO A 135 5.46 7.72 17.48
CA PRO A 135 4.09 7.42 17.87
C PRO A 135 3.42 6.38 16.96
N TYR A 136 3.80 6.31 15.69
CA TYR A 136 3.30 5.34 14.71
C TYR A 136 3.70 3.90 15.06
N ARG A 137 4.94 3.70 15.54
CA ARG A 137 5.43 2.39 16.00
C ARG A 137 4.85 2.02 17.36
N GLU A 138 4.83 2.95 18.30
CA GLU A 138 4.28 2.75 19.63
C GLU A 138 2.78 2.42 19.57
N ARG A 139 2.01 3.04 18.70
CA ARG A 139 0.59 2.73 18.50
C ARG A 139 0.38 1.27 18.10
N MET A 140 1.20 0.74 17.20
CA MET A 140 1.12 -0.65 16.79
C MET A 140 1.47 -1.64 17.92
N LYS A 141 2.52 -1.32 18.71
CA LYS A 141 2.93 -2.14 19.86
C LYS A 141 1.88 -2.15 20.98
N LYS A 142 1.20 -1.02 21.20
CA LYS A 142 0.20 -0.83 22.26
C LYS A 142 -1.20 -1.31 21.86
N ALA A 143 -1.41 -1.69 20.60
CA ALA A 143 -2.70 -2.21 20.16
C ALA A 143 -3.15 -3.40 21.02
N MET A 144 -4.43 -3.41 21.39
CA MET A 144 -5.02 -4.44 22.24
C MET A 144 -4.82 -5.83 21.61
N HIS A 145 -4.43 -6.81 22.41
CA HIS A 145 -4.19 -8.16 21.91
C HIS A 145 -5.50 -8.87 21.56
N PHE A 146 -5.56 -9.45 20.37
CA PHE A 146 -6.64 -10.32 19.91
C PHE A 146 -6.08 -11.69 19.49
N ASN A 147 -6.80 -12.76 19.82
CA ASN A 147 -6.46 -14.09 19.36
C ASN A 147 -6.83 -14.27 17.88
N PRO A 148 -5.88 -14.56 16.99
CA PRO A 148 -6.19 -14.76 15.59
C PRO A 148 -6.93 -16.10 15.37
N PRO A 149 -7.88 -16.18 14.42
CA PRO A 149 -8.62 -17.41 14.12
C PRO A 149 -7.75 -18.53 13.52
N GLN A 150 -6.59 -18.17 12.99
CA GLN A 150 -5.56 -19.08 12.49
C GLN A 150 -4.18 -18.55 12.90
N PRO A 151 -3.20 -19.42 13.15
CA PRO A 151 -1.85 -18.99 13.51
C PRO A 151 -1.25 -18.03 12.47
N ILE A 152 -0.63 -16.96 12.95
CA ILE A 152 0.09 -16.02 12.09
C ILE A 152 1.46 -16.62 11.77
N GLN A 153 1.67 -16.89 10.48
CA GLN A 153 2.90 -17.48 9.99
C GLN A 153 3.95 -16.38 9.74
N SER A 154 5.21 -16.67 10.02
CA SER A 154 6.31 -15.76 9.67
C SER A 154 6.42 -15.53 8.16
N TRP A 155 6.03 -16.54 7.37
CA TRP A 155 5.95 -16.48 5.91
C TRP A 155 4.93 -17.50 5.39
N CYS A 156 3.99 -17.06 4.56
CA CYS A 156 3.01 -17.92 3.90
C CYS A 156 3.55 -18.35 2.52
N TYR A 157 4.06 -19.58 2.44
CA TYR A 157 4.60 -20.14 1.20
C TYR A 157 3.49 -20.47 0.18
N HIS A 158 3.90 -20.61 -1.09
CA HIS A 158 3.06 -21.16 -2.14
C HIS A 158 2.55 -22.56 -1.78
N ASN A 159 1.25 -22.77 -1.93
CA ASN A 159 0.59 -24.05 -1.68
C ASN A 159 0.00 -24.62 -2.97
N PRO A 160 0.71 -25.56 -3.66
CA PRO A 160 0.26 -26.10 -4.94
C PRO A 160 -1.12 -26.76 -4.92
N LYS A 161 -1.53 -27.31 -3.76
CA LYS A 161 -2.85 -27.93 -3.59
C LYS A 161 -3.98 -26.91 -3.65
N ARG A 162 -3.70 -25.66 -3.23
CA ARG A 162 -4.68 -24.56 -3.21
C ARG A 162 -4.57 -23.65 -4.43
N GLU A 163 -3.34 -23.35 -4.85
CA GLU A 163 -3.05 -22.31 -5.83
C GLU A 163 -2.64 -22.85 -7.21
N GLY A 164 -2.57 -24.18 -7.38
CA GLY A 164 -2.09 -24.80 -8.61
C GLY A 164 -0.63 -24.46 -8.90
N LYS A 165 -0.27 -24.47 -10.20
CA LYS A 165 1.10 -24.20 -10.63
C LYS A 165 1.44 -22.71 -10.52
N TRP A 166 2.66 -22.43 -10.02
CA TRP A 166 3.21 -21.07 -9.99
C TRP A 166 3.48 -20.57 -11.42
N PRO A 167 3.08 -19.33 -11.78
CA PRO A 167 3.04 -18.93 -13.18
C PRO A 167 4.37 -18.45 -13.76
N ILE A 168 5.35 -18.13 -12.92
CA ILE A 168 6.68 -17.63 -13.35
C ILE A 168 7.79 -18.42 -12.67
N VAL A 169 9.01 -18.29 -13.16
CA VAL A 169 10.24 -18.70 -12.44
C VAL A 169 10.85 -17.44 -11.85
N ASP A 170 10.97 -17.38 -10.53
CA ASP A 170 11.45 -16.23 -9.76
C ASP A 170 12.46 -16.60 -8.67
N ASP A 171 13.00 -17.82 -8.70
CA ASP A 171 13.96 -18.36 -7.74
C ASP A 171 15.40 -18.38 -8.27
N VAL A 172 15.65 -17.97 -9.50
CA VAL A 172 16.99 -17.95 -10.12
C VAL A 172 17.77 -16.75 -9.63
N LYS A 173 18.96 -17.02 -9.10
CA LYS A 173 19.98 -16.01 -8.72
C LYS A 173 21.03 -15.90 -9.81
N ARG A 174 21.42 -14.68 -10.16
CA ARG A 174 22.37 -14.41 -11.22
C ARG A 174 23.58 -13.62 -10.71
N GLY A 175 24.75 -13.91 -11.29
CA GLY A 175 25.99 -13.22 -10.94
C GLY A 175 26.32 -13.35 -9.45
N THR A 176 26.76 -12.26 -8.85
CA THR A 176 27.07 -12.16 -7.42
C THR A 176 25.87 -11.75 -6.55
N SER A 177 24.70 -11.55 -7.17
CA SER A 177 23.47 -11.23 -6.44
C SER A 177 22.88 -12.46 -5.77
N ASN A 178 22.44 -12.32 -4.52
CA ASN A 178 21.63 -13.33 -3.84
C ASN A 178 20.13 -13.06 -3.94
N VAL A 179 19.72 -12.07 -4.76
CA VAL A 179 18.33 -11.69 -4.98
C VAL A 179 17.77 -12.48 -6.16
N SER A 180 16.87 -13.42 -5.87
CA SER A 180 16.16 -14.19 -6.90
C SER A 180 15.19 -13.29 -7.67
N GLY A 181 15.06 -13.55 -8.99
CA GLY A 181 14.16 -12.79 -9.87
C GLY A 181 14.63 -11.36 -10.21
N CYS A 182 15.86 -10.98 -9.80
CA CYS A 182 16.43 -9.68 -10.14
C CYS A 182 16.75 -9.60 -11.63
N ASP A 183 16.18 -8.60 -12.30
CA ASP A 183 16.30 -8.36 -13.73
C ASP A 183 17.46 -7.42 -14.13
N ASP A 184 18.30 -7.01 -13.19
CA ASP A 184 19.47 -6.19 -13.47
C ASP A 184 20.35 -6.85 -14.54
N PRO A 185 20.83 -6.11 -15.55
CA PRO A 185 21.73 -6.66 -16.56
C PRO A 185 23.04 -7.22 -15.97
N VAL A 186 23.56 -6.53 -14.97
CA VAL A 186 24.74 -6.92 -14.19
C VAL A 186 24.38 -6.89 -12.71
N PRO A 187 23.86 -7.99 -12.16
CA PRO A 187 23.46 -8.05 -10.76
C PRO A 187 24.65 -7.80 -9.83
N ARG A 188 24.44 -6.93 -8.84
CA ARG A 188 25.46 -6.56 -7.85
C ARG A 188 25.43 -7.52 -6.66
N PRO A 189 26.54 -7.61 -5.88
CA PRO A 189 26.51 -8.28 -4.61
C PRO A 189 25.44 -7.66 -3.71
N HIS A 190 24.76 -8.53 -2.97
CA HIS A 190 23.82 -8.06 -1.95
C HIS A 190 24.61 -7.29 -0.88
N LYS A 191 24.24 -6.03 -0.69
CA LYS A 191 24.74 -5.20 0.41
C LYS A 191 23.58 -4.87 1.34
N ASN A 192 23.89 -4.49 2.57
CA ASN A 192 22.89 -3.86 3.42
C ASN A 192 22.34 -2.64 2.69
N HIS A 193 21.03 -2.55 2.62
CA HIS A 193 20.31 -1.48 1.97
C HIS A 193 19.40 -0.79 3.00
N ASP A 194 19.10 0.46 2.74
CA ASP A 194 18.26 1.27 3.59
C ASP A 194 16.79 0.83 3.45
N ARG A 195 16.23 0.31 4.54
CA ARG A 195 14.85 -0.20 4.61
C ARG A 195 13.86 0.79 5.21
N HIS A 196 14.20 2.06 5.30
CA HIS A 196 13.20 3.07 5.57
C HIS A 196 12.10 3.01 4.51
N GLN A 197 10.90 3.42 4.89
CA GLN A 197 9.83 3.71 3.93
C GLN A 197 10.35 4.69 2.87
N HIS A 198 9.96 4.50 1.62
CA HIS A 198 10.34 5.41 0.52
C HIS A 198 9.91 6.85 0.85
N PRO A 199 10.80 7.85 0.73
CA PRO A 199 10.55 9.22 1.21
C PRO A 199 9.40 9.95 0.50
N ALA A 200 9.00 9.49 -0.69
CA ALA A 200 7.81 10.00 -1.36
C ALA A 200 6.47 9.52 -0.76
N ILE A 201 6.50 8.62 0.22
CA ILE A 201 5.30 8.12 0.89
C ILE A 201 5.30 8.66 2.32
N GLU A 202 4.41 9.60 2.59
CA GLU A 202 4.30 10.27 3.88
C GLU A 202 3.73 9.34 4.96
N ILE A 203 4.28 9.46 6.16
CA ILE A 203 3.82 8.79 7.37
C ILE A 203 3.32 9.89 8.30
N ILE A 204 2.02 10.03 8.45
CA ILE A 204 1.41 11.16 9.17
C ILE A 204 0.14 10.75 9.93
N GLY A 205 -0.29 11.62 10.83
CA GLY A 205 -1.57 11.50 11.51
C GLY A 205 -1.70 10.20 12.32
N TYR A 206 -2.76 9.44 12.08
CA TYR A 206 -3.06 8.20 12.80
C TYR A 206 -2.52 6.95 12.10
N ASP A 207 -1.53 7.07 11.23
CA ASP A 207 -0.89 5.94 10.57
C ASP A 207 -0.24 4.98 11.58
N GLY A 208 -0.08 3.72 11.20
CA GLY A 208 0.68 2.73 11.96
C GLY A 208 1.90 2.24 11.18
N ILE A 209 2.97 1.84 11.89
CA ILE A 209 4.15 1.21 11.30
C ILE A 209 4.45 -0.10 12.01
N SER A 210 4.39 -1.22 11.28
CA SER A 210 4.81 -2.52 11.77
C SER A 210 5.08 -3.51 10.63
N ASP A 211 6.02 -4.42 10.82
CA ASP A 211 6.22 -5.62 10.00
C ASP A 211 5.83 -6.91 10.74
N ASN A 212 5.26 -6.77 11.93
CA ASN A 212 4.80 -7.88 12.76
C ASN A 212 3.32 -8.19 12.46
N GLY A 213 3.05 -9.42 12.03
CA GLY A 213 1.68 -9.83 11.67
C GLY A 213 0.68 -9.79 12.83
N GLN A 214 1.12 -10.10 14.07
CA GLN A 214 0.25 -10.04 15.25
C GLN A 214 -0.12 -8.59 15.61
N GLU A 215 0.85 -7.68 15.58
CA GLU A 215 0.58 -6.26 15.84
C GLU A 215 -0.37 -5.67 14.79
N ILE A 216 -0.15 -5.98 13.51
CA ILE A 216 -1.04 -5.53 12.42
C ILE A 216 -2.44 -6.13 12.59
N PHE A 217 -2.56 -7.42 12.94
CA PHE A 217 -3.85 -8.04 13.22
C PHE A 217 -4.56 -7.36 14.39
N ASN A 218 -3.85 -7.15 15.51
CA ASN A 218 -4.37 -6.48 16.69
C ASN A 218 -4.92 -5.10 16.36
N PHE A 219 -4.13 -4.30 15.63
CA PHE A 219 -4.52 -2.94 15.26
C PHE A 219 -5.71 -2.92 14.30
N LEU A 220 -5.75 -3.82 13.31
CA LEU A 220 -6.92 -3.97 12.44
C LEU A 220 -8.18 -4.39 13.19
N GLN A 221 -8.07 -5.21 14.25
CA GLN A 221 -9.20 -5.62 15.07
C GLN A 221 -9.66 -4.48 15.99
N GLN A 222 -8.72 -3.82 16.69
CA GLN A 222 -9.01 -2.67 17.53
C GLN A 222 -9.73 -1.55 16.79
N GLU A 223 -9.30 -1.30 15.55
CA GLU A 223 -9.83 -0.25 14.68
C GLU A 223 -11.02 -0.73 13.81
N GLU A 224 -11.53 -1.94 14.04
CA GLU A 224 -12.66 -2.54 13.32
C GLU A 224 -12.47 -2.56 11.78
N ARG A 225 -11.23 -2.78 11.33
CA ARG A 225 -10.90 -2.81 9.89
C ARG A 225 -11.09 -4.22 9.34
N HIS A 226 -12.18 -4.40 8.62
CA HIS A 226 -12.54 -5.69 8.00
C HIS A 226 -12.07 -5.79 6.56
N ASN A 227 -11.97 -4.67 5.85
CA ASN A 227 -11.55 -4.57 4.46
C ASN A 227 -10.07 -4.16 4.41
N VAL A 228 -9.26 -4.95 3.69
CA VAL A 228 -7.80 -4.73 3.62
C VAL A 228 -7.36 -4.64 2.16
N VAL A 229 -6.73 -3.54 1.83
CA VAL A 229 -6.09 -3.32 0.53
C VAL A 229 -4.59 -3.54 0.70
N LEU A 230 -4.01 -4.46 -0.08
CA LEU A 230 -2.57 -4.66 -0.17
C LEU A 230 -2.02 -3.91 -1.38
N MET A 231 -0.94 -3.14 -1.19
CA MET A 231 -0.15 -2.51 -2.25
C MET A 231 1.34 -2.55 -1.89
N GLY A 232 2.22 -2.22 -2.83
CA GLY A 232 3.67 -2.23 -2.61
C GLY A 232 4.35 -3.43 -3.26
N VAL A 233 5.53 -3.84 -2.75
CA VAL A 233 6.41 -4.79 -3.44
C VAL A 233 6.90 -5.94 -2.54
N HIS A 234 7.25 -7.09 -3.12
CA HIS A 234 6.95 -7.47 -4.51
C HIS A 234 5.75 -8.38 -4.53
N THR A 235 4.93 -8.24 -5.57
CA THR A 235 3.64 -8.93 -5.73
C THR A 235 3.75 -10.45 -5.56
N ASN A 236 4.81 -11.04 -6.15
CA ASN A 236 5.09 -12.49 -6.11
C ASN A 236 5.77 -12.96 -4.82
N MET A 237 6.18 -12.05 -3.94
CA MET A 237 6.93 -12.37 -2.72
C MET A 237 6.23 -11.81 -1.47
N CYS A 238 6.66 -10.63 -1.03
CA CYS A 238 6.25 -10.00 0.23
C CYS A 238 4.74 -9.72 0.29
N VAL A 239 4.17 -9.17 -0.77
CA VAL A 239 2.74 -8.86 -0.86
C VAL A 239 1.87 -10.11 -0.67
N LEU A 240 2.32 -11.27 -1.14
CA LEU A 240 1.63 -12.55 -0.92
C LEU A 240 2.00 -13.23 0.39
N GLY A 241 3.30 -13.23 0.74
CA GLY A 241 3.87 -14.17 1.70
C GLY A 241 4.14 -13.62 3.11
N ARG A 242 4.23 -12.31 3.31
CA ARG A 242 4.50 -11.71 4.62
C ARG A 242 3.42 -12.07 5.66
N PRO A 243 3.73 -12.02 6.98
CA PRO A 243 2.77 -12.29 8.05
C PRO A 243 1.55 -11.34 8.05
N PHE A 244 1.57 -10.33 7.22
CA PHE A 244 0.49 -9.38 6.95
C PHE A 244 0.09 -9.35 5.46
N GLY A 245 0.67 -10.22 4.63
CA GLY A 245 0.40 -10.32 3.20
C GLY A 245 -0.96 -10.95 2.87
N ILE A 246 -1.28 -11.01 1.59
CA ILE A 246 -2.59 -11.46 1.08
C ILE A 246 -2.98 -12.84 1.65
N ARG A 247 -2.06 -13.82 1.64
CA ARG A 247 -2.35 -15.18 2.12
C ARG A 247 -2.75 -15.17 3.59
N GLN A 248 -1.96 -14.51 4.43
CA GLN A 248 -2.23 -14.43 5.86
C GLN A 248 -3.52 -13.68 6.15
N GLN A 249 -3.76 -12.52 5.53
CA GLN A 249 -4.99 -11.76 5.72
C GLN A 249 -6.25 -12.57 5.32
N LYS A 250 -6.13 -13.40 4.27
CA LYS A 250 -7.22 -14.33 3.89
C LYS A 250 -7.42 -15.43 4.92
N TYR A 251 -6.36 -15.96 5.55
CA TYR A 251 -6.48 -16.91 6.65
C TYR A 251 -7.09 -16.29 7.91
N LEU A 252 -6.87 -15.00 8.13
CA LEU A 252 -7.46 -14.23 9.23
C LEU A 252 -8.90 -13.77 8.97
N GLY A 253 -9.49 -14.15 7.83
CA GLY A 253 -10.90 -13.86 7.50
C GLY A 253 -11.17 -12.45 6.98
N LYS A 254 -10.13 -11.66 6.67
CA LYS A 254 -10.31 -10.30 6.14
C LYS A 254 -10.84 -10.31 4.69
N ASN A 255 -11.58 -9.25 4.33
CA ASN A 255 -11.95 -8.95 2.96
C ASN A 255 -10.74 -8.30 2.26
N VAL A 256 -9.98 -9.10 1.51
CA VAL A 256 -8.70 -8.65 0.94
C VAL A 256 -8.85 -8.32 -0.53
N VAL A 257 -8.22 -7.25 -0.98
CA VAL A 257 -7.99 -6.93 -2.40
C VAL A 257 -6.53 -6.53 -2.63
N LEU A 258 -6.04 -6.81 -3.84
CA LEU A 258 -4.75 -6.31 -4.33
C LEU A 258 -4.97 -5.01 -5.12
N CYS A 259 -4.22 -3.96 -4.81
CA CYS A 259 -4.15 -2.76 -5.65
C CYS A 259 -3.15 -3.03 -6.80
N ARG A 260 -3.67 -3.42 -7.98
CA ARG A 260 -2.86 -3.98 -9.07
C ARG A 260 -2.01 -2.97 -9.83
N ASP A 261 -2.37 -1.69 -9.79
CA ASP A 261 -1.63 -0.58 -10.40
C ASP A 261 -0.62 0.07 -9.45
N LEU A 262 -0.62 -0.35 -8.16
CA LEU A 262 0.32 0.10 -7.13
C LEU A 262 1.08 -1.09 -6.51
N THR A 263 1.55 -1.98 -7.37
CA THR A 263 2.40 -3.13 -7.02
C THR A 263 3.33 -3.47 -8.16
N ASP A 264 4.44 -4.14 -7.87
CA ASP A 264 5.41 -4.63 -8.87
C ASP A 264 5.95 -6.01 -8.47
N ALA A 265 6.24 -6.85 -9.45
CA ALA A 265 6.82 -8.17 -9.23
C ALA A 265 8.36 -8.12 -9.27
N LEU A 266 9.02 -9.05 -8.59
CA LEU A 266 10.43 -9.32 -8.78
C LEU A 266 10.57 -10.50 -9.75
N TYR A 267 10.67 -10.21 -11.04
CA TYR A 267 10.71 -11.18 -12.11
C TYR A 267 11.69 -10.75 -13.22
N ASP A 268 12.56 -11.68 -13.61
CA ASP A 268 13.51 -11.49 -14.69
C ASP A 268 12.93 -12.06 -16.01
N PRO A 269 12.76 -11.25 -17.07
CA PRO A 269 12.29 -11.71 -18.38
C PRO A 269 13.16 -12.79 -19.03
N ARG A 270 14.40 -12.97 -18.57
CA ARG A 270 15.29 -14.06 -19.00
C ARG A 270 14.90 -15.43 -18.45
N ASP A 271 14.00 -15.47 -17.46
CA ASP A 271 13.48 -16.69 -16.86
C ASP A 271 12.11 -17.05 -17.43
N LYS A 272 11.70 -18.31 -17.31
CA LYS A 272 10.39 -18.75 -17.80
C LYS A 272 9.27 -17.97 -17.10
N PRO A 273 8.22 -17.60 -17.84
CA PRO A 273 7.87 -18.03 -19.21
C PRO A 273 8.48 -17.18 -20.34
N HIS A 274 9.55 -16.41 -20.11
CA HIS A 274 10.23 -15.58 -21.13
C HIS A 274 9.34 -14.50 -21.73
N VAL A 275 8.60 -13.82 -20.87
CA VAL A 275 7.71 -12.69 -21.23
C VAL A 275 8.30 -11.38 -20.74
N SER A 276 7.75 -10.25 -21.19
CA SER A 276 8.15 -8.95 -20.65
C SER A 276 7.90 -8.87 -19.14
N HIS A 277 8.63 -8.00 -18.43
CA HIS A 277 8.43 -7.77 -17.00
C HIS A 277 6.96 -7.43 -16.66
N ALA A 278 6.34 -6.56 -17.46
CA ALA A 278 4.94 -6.20 -17.30
C ALA A 278 4.00 -7.41 -17.44
N ARG A 279 4.27 -8.31 -18.41
CA ARG A 279 3.47 -9.54 -18.56
C ARG A 279 3.71 -10.51 -17.40
N GLY A 280 4.94 -10.59 -16.88
CA GLY A 280 5.25 -11.37 -15.68
C GLY A 280 4.47 -10.89 -14.47
N LEU A 281 4.43 -9.58 -14.23
CA LEU A 281 3.58 -8.98 -13.19
C LEU A 281 2.11 -9.33 -13.40
N GLU A 282 1.60 -9.20 -14.63
CA GLU A 282 0.20 -9.51 -14.94
C GLU A 282 -0.13 -10.99 -14.64
N LEU A 283 0.77 -11.93 -14.96
CA LEU A 283 0.60 -13.35 -14.64
C LEU A 283 0.46 -13.61 -13.13
N ILE A 284 1.21 -12.89 -12.30
CA ILE A 284 1.07 -12.96 -10.84
C ILE A 284 -0.25 -12.35 -10.38
N VAL A 285 -0.66 -11.20 -10.91
CA VAL A 285 -1.97 -10.60 -10.62
C VAL A 285 -3.09 -11.56 -10.99
N GLU A 286 -3.03 -12.19 -12.17
CA GLU A 286 -3.98 -13.22 -12.59
C GLU A 286 -4.01 -14.43 -11.64
N HIS A 287 -2.87 -14.86 -11.14
CA HIS A 287 -2.77 -15.93 -10.15
C HIS A 287 -3.46 -15.54 -8.84
N ILE A 288 -3.22 -14.32 -8.35
CA ILE A 288 -3.89 -13.79 -7.16
C ILE A 288 -5.40 -13.71 -7.36
N GLU A 289 -5.85 -13.22 -8.51
CA GLU A 289 -7.26 -13.13 -8.87
C GLU A 289 -7.95 -14.51 -8.97
N LYS A 290 -7.22 -15.55 -9.36
CA LYS A 290 -7.73 -16.94 -9.41
C LYS A 290 -7.91 -17.52 -8.02
N TYR A 291 -6.92 -17.38 -7.16
CA TYR A 291 -6.80 -18.23 -5.98
C TYR A 291 -7.00 -17.51 -4.65
N TRP A 292 -6.75 -16.18 -4.59
CA TRP A 292 -6.71 -15.48 -3.33
C TRP A 292 -7.76 -14.39 -3.19
N CYS A 293 -7.70 -13.34 -3.97
CA CYS A 293 -8.56 -12.19 -3.81
C CYS A 293 -8.78 -11.43 -5.13
N PRO A 294 -9.81 -10.59 -5.22
CA PRO A 294 -9.96 -9.64 -6.32
C PRO A 294 -8.81 -8.64 -6.37
N SER A 295 -8.62 -8.01 -7.52
CA SER A 295 -7.76 -6.84 -7.68
C SER A 295 -8.57 -5.59 -8.00
N ILE A 296 -8.04 -4.43 -7.60
CA ILE A 296 -8.62 -3.10 -7.80
C ILE A 296 -7.59 -2.16 -8.40
N GLU A 297 -8.00 -0.96 -8.78
CA GLU A 297 -7.11 0.17 -9.09
C GLU A 297 -7.15 1.19 -7.97
N GLY A 298 -6.00 1.85 -7.71
CA GLY A 298 -5.84 2.82 -6.64
C GLY A 298 -6.82 3.99 -6.75
N ALA A 299 -7.19 4.39 -7.96
CA ALA A 299 -8.17 5.44 -8.18
C ALA A 299 -9.53 5.19 -7.48
N SER A 300 -9.89 3.93 -7.24
CA SER A 300 -11.13 3.58 -6.52
C SER A 300 -11.11 3.92 -5.02
N LEU A 301 -9.95 4.26 -4.47
CA LEU A 301 -9.75 4.62 -3.07
C LEU A 301 -9.75 6.14 -2.84
N THR A 302 -9.79 6.94 -3.90
CA THR A 302 -9.59 8.40 -3.83
C THR A 302 -10.88 9.20 -3.73
N LYS A 303 -12.05 8.53 -3.80
CA LYS A 303 -13.37 9.19 -3.77
C LYS A 303 -14.35 8.36 -2.97
N VAL A 304 -15.19 9.03 -2.21
CA VAL A 304 -16.30 8.43 -1.48
C VAL A 304 -17.64 8.96 -1.99
N ILE A 305 -18.69 8.18 -1.77
CA ILE A 305 -20.08 8.64 -1.84
C ILE A 305 -20.39 9.21 -0.46
N GLU A 306 -20.50 10.53 -0.37
CA GLU A 306 -20.75 11.27 0.87
C GLU A 306 -22.10 10.92 1.51
N GLY A 307 -22.25 11.20 2.80
CA GLY A 307 -23.52 11.06 3.53
C GLY A 307 -23.91 9.61 3.85
N THR A 308 -23.09 8.63 3.49
CA THR A 308 -23.27 7.23 3.88
C THR A 308 -22.42 6.95 5.11
N ALA A 309 -22.88 7.37 6.31
CA ALA A 309 -22.22 6.98 7.55
C ALA A 309 -22.22 5.46 7.67
N GLY A 310 -21.07 4.89 8.07
CA GLY A 310 -21.01 3.49 8.50
C GLY A 310 -21.81 3.28 9.78
N PRO A 311 -22.17 2.05 10.08
CA PRO A 311 -22.81 1.72 11.36
C PRO A 311 -21.95 2.10 12.53
#